data_a7c1971fa52b0b2de1591d1ac46c80ef
#
_entry.id   a7c1971fa52b0b2de1591d1ac46c80ef
#
_cell.length_a   1.000
_cell.length_b   1.000
_cell.length_c   1.000
_cell.angle_alpha   90.00
_cell.angle_beta   90.00
_cell.angle_gamma   90.00
#
_symmetry.space_group_name_H-M   'P 1'
#
loop_
_entity.id
_entity.type
_entity.pdbx_description
1 polymer ?
#
loop_
_entity_poly.entity_id
_entity_poly.type
_entity_poly.pdbx_seq_one_letter_code
_entity_poly.pdbx_strand_id
1 'polypeptide(L)'
;MTLLCLTSGVSASPFEEGVAKYKNADYMGAINAWRLAAATGNARAQLNLGVMYAKGQGVAQDYTEAFKWSRLAAAQGNADAQYSLGVMYDGGQGVAQDYVEAFKWYRLAAEQGDADAQYSLGVMYDEGQGVAQNHVRAYTWWSLSAASGHTNAKKVRELAEKNMTSQQILEAQKMIRECQHKKLQACT
;
A
#
# COMPACT_ATOMS: atom_id res chain seq x y z
N MET A 1 -56.07 4.15 -16.45
CA MET A 1 -54.94 3.20 -16.49
C MET A 1 -53.68 3.96 -16.09
N THR A 2 -53.36 3.95 -14.81
CA THR A 2 -52.25 4.75 -14.27
C THR A 2 -51.01 3.84 -14.21
N LEU A 3 -50.01 4.11 -15.06
CA LEU A 3 -48.72 3.40 -15.03
C LEU A 3 -47.97 3.86 -13.76
N LEU A 4 -47.84 2.97 -12.77
CA LEU A 4 -46.87 3.14 -11.72
C LEU A 4 -45.47 2.88 -12.30
N CYS A 5 -44.69 3.94 -12.51
CA CYS A 5 -43.27 3.83 -12.68
C CYS A 5 -42.66 3.33 -11.35
N LEU A 6 -42.40 2.05 -11.27
CA LEU A 6 -41.53 1.48 -10.25
C LEU A 6 -40.10 1.98 -10.55
N THR A 7 -39.70 3.07 -9.89
CA THR A 7 -38.27 3.43 -9.78
C THR A 7 -37.65 2.37 -8.88
N SER A 8 -37.01 1.38 -9.49
CA SER A 8 -36.08 0.46 -8.80
C SER A 8 -34.93 1.31 -8.27
N GLY A 9 -35.09 1.84 -7.06
CA GLY A 9 -33.97 2.43 -6.33
C GLY A 9 -32.91 1.35 -6.19
N VAL A 10 -31.79 1.49 -6.91
CA VAL A 10 -30.62 0.65 -6.69
C VAL A 10 -30.17 0.92 -5.25
N SER A 11 -30.42 -0.03 -4.36
CA SER A 11 -29.92 0.03 -2.99
C SER A 11 -28.40 0.15 -3.06
N ALA A 12 -27.84 1.13 -2.36
CA ALA A 12 -26.38 1.29 -2.29
C ALA A 12 -25.77 -0.04 -1.78
N SER A 13 -24.65 -0.44 -2.39
CA SER A 13 -23.94 -1.62 -1.93
C SER A 13 -23.46 -1.44 -0.48
N PRO A 14 -23.28 -2.52 0.30
CA PRO A 14 -22.73 -2.42 1.65
C PRO A 14 -21.39 -1.68 1.71
N PHE A 15 -20.58 -1.77 0.65
CA PHE A 15 -19.34 -1.00 0.56
C PHE A 15 -19.59 0.50 0.46
N GLU A 16 -20.49 0.93 -0.42
CA GLU A 16 -20.84 2.35 -0.62
C GLU A 16 -21.55 2.94 0.59
N GLU A 17 -22.41 2.15 1.23
CA GLU A 17 -23.03 2.54 2.52
C GLU A 17 -21.95 2.80 3.57
N GLY A 18 -20.98 1.93 3.71
CA GLY A 18 -19.85 2.12 4.63
C GLY A 18 -19.05 3.38 4.33
N VAL A 19 -18.79 3.68 3.04
CA VAL A 19 -18.12 4.93 2.63
C VAL A 19 -18.93 6.16 3.01
N ALA A 20 -20.24 6.14 2.81
CA ALA A 20 -21.11 7.25 3.18
C ALA A 20 -21.13 7.48 4.70
N LYS A 21 -21.23 6.42 5.48
CA LYS A 21 -21.19 6.49 6.95
C LYS A 21 -19.85 7.00 7.47
N TYR A 22 -18.75 6.53 6.91
CA TYR A 22 -17.40 7.00 7.27
C TYR A 22 -17.22 8.51 7.02
N LYS A 23 -17.69 9.02 5.89
CA LYS A 23 -17.67 10.45 5.57
C LYS A 23 -18.47 11.31 6.55
N ASN A 24 -19.52 10.74 7.14
CA ASN A 24 -20.37 11.38 8.16
C ASN A 24 -19.86 11.13 9.59
N ALA A 25 -18.65 10.60 9.76
CA ALA A 25 -18.05 10.22 11.06
C ALA A 25 -18.83 9.15 11.84
N ASP A 26 -19.79 8.47 11.21
CA ASP A 26 -20.45 7.26 11.75
C ASP A 26 -19.51 6.05 11.55
N TYR A 27 -18.43 6.00 12.32
CA TYR A 27 -17.39 4.98 12.19
C TYR A 27 -17.91 3.58 12.54
N MET A 28 -18.77 3.45 13.53
CA MET A 28 -19.36 2.15 13.90
C MET A 28 -20.30 1.65 12.81
N GLY A 29 -21.13 2.52 12.25
CA GLY A 29 -21.97 2.19 11.11
C GLY A 29 -21.17 1.82 9.88
N ALA A 30 -20.03 2.52 9.61
CA ALA A 30 -19.12 2.18 8.51
C ALA A 30 -18.53 0.78 8.66
N ILE A 31 -18.04 0.43 9.86
CA ILE A 31 -17.50 -0.90 10.16
C ILE A 31 -18.56 -1.98 9.92
N ASN A 32 -19.78 -1.79 10.38
CA ASN A 32 -20.85 -2.77 10.21
C ASN A 32 -21.17 -3.01 8.72
N ALA A 33 -21.25 -1.94 7.93
CA ALA A 33 -21.49 -2.04 6.49
C ALA A 33 -20.28 -2.70 5.77
N TRP A 34 -19.04 -2.29 6.11
CA TRP A 34 -17.86 -2.90 5.50
C TRP A 34 -17.64 -4.35 5.92
N ARG A 35 -18.05 -4.79 7.12
CA ARG A 35 -18.03 -6.21 7.47
C ARG A 35 -18.91 -7.05 6.56
N LEU A 36 -20.10 -6.55 6.16
CA LEU A 36 -20.97 -7.22 5.21
C LEU A 36 -20.31 -7.31 3.83
N ALA A 37 -19.72 -6.21 3.34
CA ALA A 37 -19.01 -6.20 2.07
C ALA A 37 -17.75 -7.09 2.10
N ALA A 38 -16.98 -7.06 3.20
CA ALA A 38 -15.76 -7.86 3.37
C ALA A 38 -16.05 -9.36 3.41
N ALA A 39 -17.18 -9.77 4.00
CA ALA A 39 -17.63 -11.17 4.04
C ALA A 39 -17.91 -11.73 2.63
N THR A 40 -18.25 -10.89 1.66
CA THR A 40 -18.42 -11.27 0.24
C THR A 40 -17.13 -11.11 -0.58
N GLY A 41 -15.99 -10.88 0.08
CA GLY A 41 -14.68 -10.79 -0.58
C GLY A 41 -14.30 -9.42 -1.10
N ASN A 42 -15.02 -8.35 -0.77
CA ASN A 42 -14.66 -7.00 -1.24
C ASN A 42 -13.32 -6.54 -0.61
N ALA A 43 -12.25 -6.51 -1.41
CA ALA A 43 -10.89 -6.17 -0.96
C ALA A 43 -10.79 -4.76 -0.39
N ARG A 44 -11.53 -3.79 -0.94
CA ARG A 44 -11.52 -2.40 -0.43
C ARG A 44 -12.20 -2.31 0.94
N ALA A 45 -13.27 -3.06 1.16
CA ALA A 45 -13.90 -3.13 2.48
C ALA A 45 -12.98 -3.80 3.51
N GLN A 46 -12.27 -4.87 3.12
CA GLN A 46 -11.28 -5.53 3.96
C GLN A 46 -10.14 -4.56 4.33
N LEU A 47 -9.58 -3.83 3.36
CA LEU A 47 -8.57 -2.81 3.63
C LEU A 47 -9.09 -1.74 4.61
N ASN A 48 -10.29 -1.20 4.35
CA ASN A 48 -10.89 -0.18 5.23
C ASN A 48 -11.07 -0.69 6.66
N LEU A 49 -11.51 -1.94 6.84
CA LEU A 49 -11.58 -2.56 8.17
C LEU A 49 -10.19 -2.64 8.83
N GLY A 50 -9.18 -3.06 8.09
CA GLY A 50 -7.78 -3.07 8.57
C GLY A 50 -7.35 -1.70 9.10
N VAL A 51 -7.61 -0.65 8.33
CA VAL A 51 -7.31 0.75 8.72
C VAL A 51 -8.09 1.18 9.95
N MET A 52 -9.39 0.83 10.06
CA MET A 52 -10.23 1.18 11.21
C MET A 52 -9.71 0.54 12.50
N TYR A 53 -9.36 -0.76 12.45
CA TYR A 53 -8.76 -1.46 13.58
C TYR A 53 -7.38 -0.91 13.95
N ALA A 54 -6.53 -0.61 12.95
CA ALA A 54 -5.21 -0.03 13.20
C ALA A 54 -5.26 1.35 13.87
N LYS A 55 -6.29 2.15 13.55
CA LYS A 55 -6.48 3.51 14.10
C LYS A 55 -7.37 3.56 15.33
N GLY A 56 -8.09 2.50 15.67
CA GLY A 56 -9.08 2.52 16.75
C GLY A 56 -10.28 3.43 16.43
N GLN A 57 -10.66 3.54 15.15
CA GLN A 57 -11.78 4.38 14.74
C GLN A 57 -13.09 3.58 14.76
N GLY A 58 -14.01 3.92 15.67
CA GLY A 58 -15.28 3.22 15.84
C GLY A 58 -15.18 1.84 16.51
N VAL A 59 -13.96 1.38 16.80
CA VAL A 59 -13.62 0.16 17.57
C VAL A 59 -12.37 0.42 18.38
N ALA A 60 -12.10 -0.42 19.40
CA ALA A 60 -10.82 -0.42 20.08
C ALA A 60 -9.68 -0.73 19.05
N GLN A 61 -8.54 -0.08 19.21
CA GLN A 61 -7.37 -0.35 18.40
C GLN A 61 -6.92 -1.81 18.59
N ASP A 62 -6.76 -2.51 17.47
CA ASP A 62 -6.31 -3.91 17.45
C ASP A 62 -5.49 -4.17 16.19
N TYR A 63 -4.16 -4.20 16.33
CA TYR A 63 -3.27 -4.46 15.22
C TYR A 63 -3.35 -5.91 14.72
N THR A 64 -3.75 -6.87 15.57
CA THR A 64 -3.93 -8.27 15.14
C THR A 64 -5.12 -8.40 14.20
N GLU A 65 -6.24 -7.76 14.52
CA GLU A 65 -7.38 -7.70 13.61
C GLU A 65 -7.04 -6.89 12.35
N ALA A 66 -6.35 -5.76 12.49
CA ALA A 66 -5.88 -4.96 11.35
C ALA A 66 -5.03 -5.81 10.38
N PHE A 67 -4.09 -6.61 10.91
CA PHE A 67 -3.25 -7.52 10.12
C PHE A 67 -4.08 -8.57 9.37
N LYS A 68 -5.05 -9.21 10.04
CA LYS A 68 -5.92 -10.22 9.40
C LYS A 68 -6.67 -9.63 8.21
N TRP A 69 -7.30 -8.46 8.38
CA TRP A 69 -8.06 -7.82 7.33
C TRP A 69 -7.17 -7.32 6.18
N SER A 70 -6.03 -6.71 6.49
CA SER A 70 -5.06 -6.27 5.48
C SER A 70 -4.52 -7.44 4.67
N ARG A 71 -4.27 -8.59 5.31
CA ARG A 71 -3.82 -9.81 4.62
C ARG A 71 -4.84 -10.34 3.62
N LEU A 72 -6.13 -10.31 3.96
CA LEU A 72 -7.19 -10.73 3.03
C LEU A 72 -7.26 -9.82 1.80
N ALA A 73 -7.16 -8.51 1.98
CA ALA A 73 -7.17 -7.56 0.88
C ALA A 73 -5.90 -7.66 0.02
N ALA A 74 -4.73 -7.81 0.64
CA ALA A 74 -3.45 -7.93 -0.06
C ALA A 74 -3.34 -9.22 -0.88
N ALA A 75 -3.90 -10.32 -0.40
CA ALA A 75 -3.97 -11.59 -1.14
C ALA A 75 -4.80 -11.49 -2.42
N GLN A 76 -5.71 -10.52 -2.51
CA GLN A 76 -6.47 -10.20 -3.72
C GLN A 76 -5.75 -9.21 -4.66
N GLY A 77 -4.50 -8.84 -4.35
CA GLY A 77 -3.71 -7.95 -5.19
C GLY A 77 -3.93 -6.45 -4.92
N ASN A 78 -4.65 -6.08 -3.86
CA ASN A 78 -4.84 -4.65 -3.52
C ASN A 78 -3.50 -4.02 -3.09
N ALA A 79 -3.00 -3.03 -3.84
CA ALA A 79 -1.69 -2.42 -3.62
C ALA A 79 -1.59 -1.71 -2.26
N ASP A 80 -2.62 -0.94 -1.87
CA ASP A 80 -2.64 -0.23 -0.58
C ASP A 80 -2.59 -1.22 0.61
N ALA A 81 -3.26 -2.38 0.46
CA ALA A 81 -3.22 -3.42 1.48
C ALA A 81 -1.86 -4.15 1.52
N GLN A 82 -1.22 -4.36 0.37
CA GLN A 82 0.14 -4.90 0.29
C GLN A 82 1.14 -3.95 0.95
N TYR A 83 1.05 -2.65 0.66
CA TYR A 83 1.85 -1.65 1.37
C TYR A 83 1.59 -1.69 2.88
N SER A 84 0.32 -1.72 3.30
CA SER A 84 -0.05 -1.80 4.72
C SER A 84 0.55 -3.03 5.42
N LEU A 85 0.55 -4.19 4.75
CA LEU A 85 1.22 -5.40 5.28
C LEU A 85 2.73 -5.22 5.39
N GLY A 86 3.35 -4.59 4.40
CA GLY A 86 4.77 -4.24 4.46
C GLY A 86 5.08 -3.43 5.73
N VAL A 87 4.30 -2.38 6.00
CA VAL A 87 4.44 -1.55 7.21
C VAL A 87 4.22 -2.38 8.49
N MET A 88 3.25 -3.29 8.51
CA MET A 88 2.96 -4.11 9.68
C MET A 88 4.09 -5.10 10.00
N TYR A 89 4.67 -5.73 9.00
CA TYR A 89 5.84 -6.60 9.17
C TYR A 89 7.10 -5.80 9.53
N ASP A 90 7.31 -4.64 8.93
CA ASP A 90 8.43 -3.74 9.20
C ASP A 90 8.40 -3.23 10.65
N GLY A 91 7.23 -2.82 11.14
CA GLY A 91 7.04 -2.30 12.50
C GLY A 91 6.68 -3.33 13.56
N GLY A 92 6.46 -4.61 13.21
CA GLY A 92 6.00 -5.63 14.17
C GLY A 92 4.59 -5.36 14.71
N GLN A 93 3.69 -4.78 13.88
CA GLN A 93 2.35 -4.38 14.29
C GLN A 93 1.34 -5.51 14.04
N GLY A 94 0.86 -6.14 15.10
CA GLY A 94 -0.10 -7.27 15.02
C GLY A 94 0.49 -8.58 14.51
N VAL A 95 1.78 -8.58 14.18
CA VAL A 95 2.60 -9.70 13.71
C VAL A 95 4.04 -9.50 14.21
N ALA A 96 4.83 -10.56 14.34
CA ALA A 96 6.25 -10.42 14.61
C ALA A 96 6.96 -9.65 13.49
N GLN A 97 7.89 -8.75 13.85
CA GLN A 97 8.69 -8.02 12.89
C GLN A 97 9.47 -8.98 11.99
N ASP A 98 9.37 -8.77 10.69
CA ASP A 98 10.07 -9.56 9.67
C ASP A 98 10.38 -8.68 8.44
N TYR A 99 11.61 -8.22 8.32
CA TYR A 99 12.04 -7.39 7.19
C TYR A 99 12.02 -8.12 5.85
N VAL A 100 12.17 -9.46 5.84
CA VAL A 100 12.09 -10.23 4.59
C VAL A 100 10.66 -10.27 4.07
N GLU A 101 9.68 -10.48 4.96
CA GLU A 101 8.28 -10.40 4.59
C GLU A 101 7.87 -8.95 4.23
N ALA A 102 8.32 -7.94 4.99
CA ALA A 102 8.09 -6.54 4.68
C ALA A 102 8.56 -6.20 3.25
N PHE A 103 9.80 -6.60 2.91
CA PHE A 103 10.36 -6.41 1.57
C PHE A 103 9.49 -7.04 0.47
N LYS A 104 9.01 -8.27 0.68
CA LYS A 104 8.15 -8.96 -0.31
C LYS A 104 6.85 -8.19 -0.55
N TRP A 105 6.20 -7.72 0.51
CA TRP A 105 4.94 -7.01 0.41
C TRP A 105 5.10 -5.61 -0.18
N TYR A 106 6.12 -4.85 0.24
CA TYR A 106 6.45 -3.57 -0.38
C TYR A 106 6.76 -3.73 -1.87
N ARG A 107 7.48 -4.78 -2.26
CA ARG A 107 7.77 -5.04 -3.67
C ARG A 107 6.50 -5.24 -4.49
N LEU A 108 5.56 -6.03 -4.01
CA LEU A 108 4.29 -6.26 -4.72
C LEU A 108 3.49 -4.96 -4.91
N ALA A 109 3.44 -4.09 -3.90
CA ALA A 109 2.80 -2.78 -4.01
C ALA A 109 3.57 -1.83 -4.94
N ALA A 110 4.89 -1.79 -4.83
CA ALA A 110 5.76 -0.93 -5.65
C ALA A 110 5.71 -1.30 -7.13
N GLU A 111 5.61 -2.59 -7.46
CA GLU A 111 5.42 -3.09 -8.83
C GLU A 111 4.07 -2.67 -9.44
N GLN A 112 3.10 -2.34 -8.60
CA GLN A 112 1.82 -1.75 -9.02
C GLN A 112 1.85 -0.21 -9.10
N GLY A 113 2.98 0.41 -8.75
CA GLY A 113 3.18 1.86 -8.83
C GLY A 113 2.90 2.61 -7.52
N ASP A 114 2.71 1.91 -6.40
CA ASP A 114 2.55 2.56 -5.10
C ASP A 114 3.82 3.33 -4.73
N ALA A 115 3.71 4.66 -4.59
CA ALA A 115 4.86 5.54 -4.37
C ALA A 115 5.46 5.40 -2.98
N ASP A 116 4.65 5.12 -1.96
CA ASP A 116 5.10 4.93 -0.59
C ASP A 116 5.85 3.59 -0.46
N ALA A 117 5.36 2.54 -1.11
CA ALA A 117 6.07 1.26 -1.18
C ALA A 117 7.39 1.36 -1.96
N GLN A 118 7.43 2.11 -3.06
CA GLN A 118 8.67 2.39 -3.79
C GLN A 118 9.69 3.13 -2.93
N TYR A 119 9.24 4.12 -2.13
CA TYR A 119 10.09 4.80 -1.16
C TYR A 119 10.65 3.83 -0.12
N SER A 120 9.78 3.01 0.47
CA SER A 120 10.15 2.02 1.49
C SER A 120 11.16 0.99 0.95
N LEU A 121 10.99 0.48 -0.27
CA LEU A 121 11.98 -0.38 -0.92
C LEU A 121 13.34 0.30 -1.08
N GLY A 122 13.34 1.58 -1.45
CA GLY A 122 14.58 2.36 -1.52
C GLY A 122 15.30 2.36 -0.19
N VAL A 123 14.59 2.59 0.93
CA VAL A 123 15.15 2.54 2.29
C VAL A 123 15.69 1.14 2.62
N MET A 124 14.91 0.08 2.34
CA MET A 124 15.34 -1.29 2.61
C MET A 124 16.61 -1.69 1.84
N TYR A 125 16.75 -1.26 0.58
CA TYR A 125 17.98 -1.48 -0.19
C TYR A 125 19.15 -0.64 0.33
N ASP A 126 18.91 0.58 0.82
CA ASP A 126 19.96 1.44 1.35
C ASP A 126 20.51 0.92 2.68
N GLU A 127 19.63 0.41 3.54
CA GLU A 127 19.97 -0.09 4.88
C GLU A 127 20.32 -1.58 4.89
N GLY A 128 19.99 -2.34 3.84
CA GLY A 128 20.19 -3.80 3.80
C GLY A 128 19.21 -4.56 4.68
N GLN A 129 17.99 -4.03 4.86
CA GLN A 129 16.94 -4.65 5.68
C GLN A 129 16.12 -5.64 4.85
N GLY A 130 16.15 -6.92 5.22
CA GLY A 130 15.43 -7.99 4.52
C GLY A 130 15.96 -8.31 3.12
N VAL A 131 16.94 -7.56 2.63
CA VAL A 131 17.58 -7.68 1.32
C VAL A 131 19.05 -7.25 1.42
N ALA A 132 19.91 -7.72 0.52
CA ALA A 132 21.30 -7.26 0.47
C ALA A 132 21.35 -5.76 0.12
N GLN A 133 22.18 -5.00 0.86
CA GLN A 133 22.37 -3.57 0.64
C GLN A 133 22.79 -3.27 -0.79
N ASN A 134 22.14 -2.28 -1.41
CA ASN A 134 22.43 -1.87 -2.79
C ASN A 134 21.99 -0.41 -3.04
N HIS A 135 22.91 0.53 -2.98
CA HIS A 135 22.63 1.96 -3.17
C HIS A 135 22.14 2.33 -4.57
N VAL A 136 22.53 1.55 -5.61
CA VAL A 136 22.04 1.77 -6.99
C VAL A 136 20.55 1.44 -7.07
N ARG A 137 20.12 0.33 -6.47
CA ARG A 137 18.71 -0.03 -6.38
C ARG A 137 17.93 0.93 -5.47
N ALA A 138 18.51 1.35 -4.35
CA ALA A 138 17.90 2.36 -3.49
C ALA A 138 17.59 3.65 -4.26
N TYR A 139 18.58 4.18 -4.95
CA TYR A 139 18.43 5.37 -5.80
C TYR A 139 17.37 5.16 -6.91
N THR A 140 17.38 3.99 -7.53
CA THR A 140 16.40 3.63 -8.57
C THR A 140 14.97 3.71 -8.03
N TRP A 141 14.69 3.06 -6.90
CA TRP A 141 13.36 3.06 -6.30
C TRP A 141 12.94 4.44 -5.80
N TRP A 142 13.84 5.21 -5.19
CA TRP A 142 13.54 6.58 -4.80
C TRP A 142 13.27 7.48 -6.01
N SER A 143 13.95 7.25 -7.15
CA SER A 143 13.69 8.00 -8.38
C SER A 143 12.30 7.72 -8.94
N LEU A 144 11.85 6.47 -8.93
CA LEU A 144 10.49 6.07 -9.34
C LEU A 144 9.43 6.67 -8.42
N SER A 145 9.62 6.56 -7.10
CA SER A 145 8.75 7.15 -6.09
C SER A 145 8.65 8.68 -6.23
N ALA A 146 9.78 9.37 -6.43
CA ALA A 146 9.82 10.81 -6.64
C ALA A 146 9.10 11.23 -7.94
N ALA A 147 9.20 10.43 -9.01
CA ALA A 147 8.47 10.67 -10.26
C ALA A 147 6.96 10.54 -10.08
N SER A 148 6.50 9.73 -9.13
CA SER A 148 5.10 9.62 -8.70
C SER A 148 4.68 10.69 -7.68
N GLY A 149 5.54 11.68 -7.39
CA GLY A 149 5.23 12.83 -6.54
C GLY A 149 5.55 12.66 -5.04
N HIS A 150 6.21 11.57 -4.63
CA HIS A 150 6.56 11.36 -3.22
C HIS A 150 7.67 12.33 -2.76
N THR A 151 7.33 13.26 -1.87
CA THR A 151 8.21 14.39 -1.49
C THR A 151 9.50 13.94 -0.79
N ASN A 152 9.41 12.96 0.12
CA ASN A 152 10.59 12.48 0.84
C ASN A 152 11.52 11.69 -0.09
N ALA A 153 10.98 10.91 -1.02
CA ALA A 153 11.79 10.20 -2.01
C ALA A 153 12.66 11.16 -2.84
N LYS A 154 12.11 12.31 -3.23
CA LYS A 154 12.87 13.35 -3.92
C LYS A 154 14.07 13.82 -3.10
N LYS A 155 13.85 14.11 -1.80
CA LYS A 155 14.92 14.59 -0.91
C LYS A 155 16.03 13.57 -0.70
N VAL A 156 15.67 12.31 -0.39
CA VAL A 156 16.66 11.25 -0.15
C VAL A 156 17.41 10.87 -1.42
N ARG A 157 16.75 10.88 -2.58
CA ARG A 157 17.40 10.70 -3.87
C ARG A 157 18.46 11.75 -4.14
N GLU A 158 18.14 13.05 -3.93
CA GLU A 158 19.09 14.16 -4.11
C GLU A 158 20.28 14.07 -3.16
N LEU A 159 20.08 13.54 -1.95
CA LEU A 159 21.15 13.29 -1.00
C LEU A 159 22.01 12.09 -1.43
N ALA A 160 21.40 10.99 -1.83
CA ALA A 160 22.09 9.78 -2.29
C ALA A 160 22.97 10.08 -3.53
N GLU A 161 22.48 10.89 -4.47
CA GLU A 161 23.19 11.29 -5.68
C GLU A 161 24.55 11.94 -5.40
N LYS A 162 24.67 12.72 -4.30
CA LYS A 162 25.92 13.37 -3.89
C LYS A 162 27.01 12.38 -3.45
N ASN A 163 26.60 11.18 -3.01
CA ASN A 163 27.50 10.14 -2.51
C ASN A 163 27.74 9.02 -3.52
N MET A 164 27.07 9.06 -4.68
CA MET A 164 27.21 8.06 -5.73
C MET A 164 28.28 8.46 -6.74
N THR A 165 28.99 7.46 -7.27
CA THR A 165 29.89 7.66 -8.42
C THR A 165 29.11 7.86 -9.71
N SER A 166 29.74 8.50 -10.71
CA SER A 166 29.12 8.66 -12.04
C SER A 166 28.70 7.32 -12.66
N GLN A 167 29.46 6.25 -12.41
CA GLN A 167 29.15 4.91 -12.90
C GLN A 167 27.87 4.36 -12.25
N GLN A 168 27.72 4.50 -10.95
CA GLN A 168 26.51 4.09 -10.23
C GLN A 168 25.27 4.86 -10.67
N ILE A 169 25.41 6.17 -10.92
CA ILE A 169 24.32 7.01 -11.45
C ILE A 169 23.90 6.53 -12.84
N LEU A 170 24.85 6.23 -13.73
CA LEU A 170 24.59 5.70 -15.08
C LEU A 170 23.85 4.35 -15.02
N GLU A 171 24.29 3.45 -14.15
CA GLU A 171 23.64 2.15 -13.91
C GLU A 171 22.19 2.33 -13.42
N ALA A 172 21.99 3.18 -12.42
CA ALA A 172 20.65 3.47 -11.90
C ALA A 172 19.73 4.08 -12.98
N GLN A 173 20.23 5.01 -13.79
CA GLN A 173 19.46 5.58 -14.90
C GLN A 173 19.05 4.54 -15.95
N LYS A 174 19.93 3.55 -16.22
CA LYS A 174 19.60 2.43 -17.09
C LYS A 174 18.48 1.59 -16.46
N MET A 175 18.61 1.23 -15.18
CA MET A 175 17.57 0.49 -14.46
C MET A 175 16.23 1.22 -14.45
N ILE A 176 16.21 2.54 -14.19
CA ILE A 176 14.98 3.34 -14.20
C ILE A 176 14.28 3.23 -15.56
N ARG A 177 15.02 3.38 -16.68
CA ARG A 177 14.44 3.24 -18.02
C ARG A 177 13.87 1.84 -18.26
N GLU A 178 14.60 0.79 -17.87
CA GLU A 178 14.14 -0.59 -18.00
C GLU A 178 12.88 -0.85 -17.17
N CYS A 179 12.82 -0.35 -15.94
CA CYS A 179 11.65 -0.43 -15.07
C CYS A 179 10.42 0.23 -15.70
N GLN A 180 10.57 1.42 -16.23
CA GLN A 180 9.48 2.15 -16.88
C GLN A 180 8.96 1.44 -18.13
N HIS A 181 9.85 0.84 -18.94
CA HIS A 181 9.45 0.08 -20.11
C HIS A 181 8.77 -1.25 -19.80
N LYS A 182 9.17 -1.93 -18.74
CA LYS A 182 8.64 -3.26 -18.35
C LYS A 182 7.60 -3.19 -17.23
N LYS A 183 6.91 -2.07 -17.07
CA LYS A 183 5.87 -1.86 -16.04
C LYS A 183 6.33 -2.26 -14.63
N LEU A 184 7.52 -1.81 -14.23
CA LEU A 184 8.11 -2.00 -12.90
C LEU A 184 8.52 -3.44 -12.52
N GLN A 185 8.11 -4.47 -13.25
CA GLN A 185 8.46 -5.88 -12.97
C GLN A 185 9.95 -6.21 -13.17
N ALA A 186 10.71 -5.35 -13.86
CA ALA A 186 12.15 -5.54 -14.10
C ALA A 186 13.03 -4.83 -13.06
N CYS A 187 12.45 -4.20 -12.05
CA CYS A 187 13.18 -3.41 -11.05
C CYS A 187 13.72 -4.25 -9.88
N THR A 188 13.36 -5.53 -9.82
CA THR A 188 13.71 -6.43 -8.70
C THR A 188 14.87 -7.33 -9.00
#